data_571edd8bf14d2ed56a1a2c053b1af176
#
_entry.id   571edd8bf14d2ed56a1a2c053b1af176
#
_cell.length_a   1.000
_cell.length_b   1.000
_cell.length_c   1.000
_cell.angle_alpha   90.00
_cell.angle_beta   90.00
_cell.angle_gamma   90.00
#
_symmetry.space_group_name_H-M   'P 1'
#
loop_
_entity.id
_entity.type
_entity.pdbx_description
1 polymer ?
#
loop_
_entity_poly.entity_id
_entity_poly.type
_entity_poly.pdbx_seq_one_letter_code
_entity_poly.pdbx_strand_id
1 'polypeptide(L)'
;FHSEGVKLVLRNPERRKKLIQNVLNTCLKNHFIGINIDFEELNLDRDEPLTQFVKELSETFHQNKLYITQDIMPDNSDYNLTELQKYVDYFVLMAYDEYSADSDPGPIASQKWIEAQVDKISKKVSPSKVILGLGAYGYDWSSNPDQNTSVTYMQAITKANQSKAKLDFDDNTFNLSFSYKDLKNNVHNVF
;
A
#
# COMPACT_ATOMS: atom_id res chain seq x y z
N PHE A 1 -6.06 10.31 -4.39
CA PHE A 1 -4.68 10.85 -4.30
C PHE A 1 -4.52 12.07 -5.21
N HIS A 2 -3.69 13.06 -4.79
CA HIS A 2 -3.39 14.27 -5.58
C HIS A 2 -1.96 14.18 -6.14
N SER A 3 -1.65 13.14 -6.91
CA SER A 3 -0.32 12.84 -7.45
C SER A 3 0.32 14.03 -8.18
N GLU A 4 -0.45 14.80 -8.94
CA GLU A 4 0.06 15.99 -9.65
C GLU A 4 0.62 17.06 -8.70
N GLY A 5 -0.04 17.30 -7.56
CA GLY A 5 0.47 18.22 -6.54
C GLY A 5 1.80 17.76 -5.95
N VAL A 6 1.94 16.45 -5.71
CA VAL A 6 3.18 15.84 -5.24
C VAL A 6 4.28 16.00 -6.28
N LYS A 7 4.04 15.69 -7.55
CA LYS A 7 5.01 15.87 -8.64
C LYS A 7 5.54 17.30 -8.73
N LEU A 8 4.66 18.31 -8.57
CA LEU A 8 5.07 19.72 -8.56
C LEU A 8 6.00 20.06 -7.38
N VAL A 9 5.80 19.42 -6.24
CA VAL A 9 6.71 19.57 -5.09
C VAL A 9 8.03 18.87 -5.35
N LEU A 10 8.00 17.62 -5.78
CA LEU A 10 9.20 16.82 -6.01
C LEU A 10 10.14 17.44 -7.04
N ARG A 11 9.61 18.06 -8.09
CA ARG A 11 10.39 18.70 -9.17
C ARG A 11 10.99 20.07 -8.78
N ASN A 12 10.57 20.67 -7.67
CA ASN A 12 11.01 22.01 -7.27
C ASN A 12 11.83 21.99 -5.98
N PRO A 13 13.13 22.36 -6.00
CA PRO A 13 14.00 22.31 -4.82
C PRO A 13 13.48 23.13 -3.62
N GLU A 14 12.96 24.34 -3.86
CA GLU A 14 12.46 25.20 -2.79
C GLU A 14 11.19 24.62 -2.13
N ARG A 15 10.32 24.00 -2.94
CA ARG A 15 9.12 23.32 -2.43
C ARG A 15 9.50 22.08 -1.62
N ARG A 16 10.45 21.26 -2.11
CA ARG A 16 10.97 20.11 -1.34
C ARG A 16 11.53 20.56 0.01
N LYS A 17 12.41 21.56 0.00
CA LYS A 17 12.99 22.13 1.23
C LYS A 17 11.92 22.60 2.21
N LYS A 18 10.91 23.32 1.73
CA LYS A 18 9.80 23.80 2.56
C LYS A 18 8.98 22.64 3.13
N LEU A 19 8.69 21.61 2.33
CA LEU A 19 7.98 20.42 2.80
C LEU A 19 8.77 19.70 3.88
N ILE A 20 10.06 19.43 3.63
CA ILE A 20 10.96 18.74 4.57
C ILE A 20 10.99 19.50 5.91
N GLN A 21 11.14 20.81 5.88
CA GLN A 21 11.19 21.62 7.11
C GLN A 21 9.86 21.60 7.87
N ASN A 22 8.73 21.66 7.17
CA ASN A 22 7.41 21.59 7.78
C ASN A 22 7.16 20.25 8.46
N VAL A 23 7.51 19.14 7.76
CA VAL A 23 7.35 17.79 8.31
C VAL A 23 8.30 17.58 9.50
N LEU A 24 9.56 18.03 9.42
CA LEU A 24 10.51 17.98 10.54
C LEU A 24 9.95 18.70 11.77
N ASN A 25 9.49 19.93 11.59
CA ASN A 25 8.91 20.72 12.70
C ASN A 25 7.70 20.02 13.32
N THR A 26 6.88 19.37 12.49
CA THR A 26 5.73 18.58 12.97
C THR A 26 6.18 17.38 13.78
N CYS A 27 7.18 16.65 13.32
CA CYS A 27 7.72 15.49 14.03
C CYS A 27 8.31 15.91 15.39
N LEU A 28 9.13 16.94 15.40
CA LEU A 28 9.77 17.43 16.66
C LEU A 28 8.72 17.94 17.64
N LYS A 29 7.75 18.73 17.18
CA LYS A 29 6.68 19.30 18.02
C LYS A 29 5.81 18.22 18.68
N ASN A 30 5.55 17.13 17.98
CA ASN A 30 4.66 16.05 18.44
C ASN A 30 5.42 14.84 18.99
N HIS A 31 6.76 14.92 19.11
CA HIS A 31 7.61 13.85 19.61
C HIS A 31 7.47 12.55 18.80
N PHE A 32 7.25 12.64 17.48
CA PHE A 32 7.28 11.47 16.60
C PHE A 32 8.71 10.97 16.44
N ILE A 33 8.87 9.67 16.29
CA ILE A 33 10.18 9.03 16.10
C ILE A 33 10.65 9.05 14.65
N GLY A 34 9.79 9.46 13.71
CA GLY A 34 10.06 9.50 12.28
C GLY A 34 8.79 9.71 11.45
N ILE A 35 8.91 9.46 10.16
CA ILE A 35 7.77 9.52 9.22
C ILE A 35 7.76 8.30 8.32
N ASN A 36 6.60 8.03 7.77
CA ASN A 36 6.39 7.13 6.64
C ASN A 36 6.04 7.96 5.39
N ILE A 37 6.70 7.68 4.27
CA ILE A 37 6.41 8.28 2.97
C ILE A 37 5.47 7.34 2.24
N ASP A 38 4.27 7.84 1.96
CA ASP A 38 3.22 7.12 1.24
C ASP A 38 2.81 7.93 0.00
N PHE A 39 3.67 7.89 -1.01
CA PHE A 39 3.43 8.53 -2.30
C PHE A 39 3.11 7.47 -3.34
N GLU A 40 1.85 7.35 -3.66
CA GLU A 40 1.33 6.37 -4.60
C GLU A 40 0.99 6.98 -5.96
N GLU A 41 0.97 6.14 -6.99
CA GLU A 41 0.50 6.49 -8.34
C GLU A 41 1.12 7.77 -8.90
N LEU A 42 2.39 8.00 -8.62
CA LEU A 42 3.05 9.19 -9.12
C LEU A 42 3.20 9.14 -10.65
N ASN A 43 3.30 7.95 -11.25
CA ASN A 43 3.50 7.77 -12.69
C ASN A 43 4.59 8.71 -13.22
N LEU A 44 5.75 8.63 -12.57
CA LEU A 44 6.88 9.50 -12.90
C LEU A 44 7.54 9.06 -14.20
N ASP A 45 7.83 10.03 -15.08
CA ASP A 45 8.65 9.78 -16.28
C ASP A 45 10.09 9.35 -15.90
N ARG A 46 10.52 9.75 -14.71
CA ARG A 46 11.84 9.45 -14.12
C ARG A 46 11.72 9.36 -12.61
N ASP A 47 12.45 8.45 -12.01
CA ASP A 47 12.53 8.24 -10.54
C ASP A 47 13.36 9.31 -9.79
N GLU A 48 14.16 10.09 -10.52
CA GLU A 48 15.07 11.09 -9.93
C GLU A 48 14.41 12.08 -8.97
N PRO A 49 13.23 12.69 -9.26
CA PRO A 49 12.63 13.66 -8.35
C PRO A 49 12.26 13.08 -7.00
N LEU A 50 11.74 11.83 -6.97
CA LEU A 50 11.42 11.13 -5.73
C LEU A 50 12.68 10.76 -4.97
N THR A 51 13.65 10.17 -5.66
CA THR A 51 14.92 9.77 -5.07
C THR A 51 15.65 10.97 -4.46
N GLN A 52 15.67 12.11 -5.17
CA GLN A 52 16.28 13.34 -4.67
C GLN A 52 15.57 13.87 -3.42
N PHE A 53 14.24 13.85 -3.41
CA PHE A 53 13.45 14.25 -2.24
C PHE A 53 13.78 13.39 -1.02
N VAL A 54 13.78 12.06 -1.20
CA VAL A 54 14.06 11.11 -0.10
C VAL A 54 15.49 11.28 0.41
N LYS A 55 16.45 11.54 -0.46
CA LYS A 55 17.82 11.86 -0.08
C LYS A 55 17.89 13.12 0.81
N GLU A 56 17.32 14.25 0.35
CA GLU A 56 17.31 15.52 1.10
C GLU A 56 16.60 15.39 2.46
N LEU A 57 15.50 14.63 2.46
CA LEU A 57 14.75 14.30 3.67
C LEU A 57 15.62 13.50 4.65
N SER A 58 16.30 12.45 4.15
CA SER A 58 17.18 11.59 4.93
C SER A 58 18.30 12.37 5.61
N GLU A 59 18.99 13.23 4.86
CA GLU A 59 20.03 14.10 5.42
C GLU A 59 19.51 14.94 6.60
N THR A 60 18.30 15.48 6.49
CA THR A 60 17.68 16.29 7.53
C THR A 60 17.20 15.47 8.73
N PHE A 61 16.54 14.35 8.47
CA PHE A 61 15.88 13.54 9.50
C PHE A 61 16.89 12.75 10.34
N HIS A 62 17.88 12.12 9.70
CA HIS A 62 18.91 11.38 10.43
C HIS A 62 19.79 12.26 11.31
N GLN A 63 20.04 13.53 10.94
CA GLN A 63 20.69 14.49 11.81
C GLN A 63 19.89 14.78 13.09
N ASN A 64 18.57 14.62 13.03
CA ASN A 64 17.66 14.78 14.17
C ASN A 64 17.29 13.44 14.83
N LYS A 65 17.96 12.32 14.46
CA LYS A 65 17.72 10.97 14.98
C LYS A 65 16.29 10.49 14.75
N LEU A 66 15.68 10.89 13.63
CA LEU A 66 14.36 10.48 13.21
C LEU A 66 14.46 9.42 12.11
N TYR A 67 13.57 8.43 12.15
CA TYR A 67 13.47 7.37 11.14
C TYR A 67 12.69 7.83 9.92
N ILE A 68 13.00 7.19 8.78
CA ILE A 68 12.25 7.33 7.53
C ILE A 68 11.89 5.95 7.04
N THR A 69 10.60 5.72 6.85
CA THR A 69 10.10 4.57 6.12
C THR A 69 9.40 5.02 4.85
N GLN A 70 9.32 4.13 3.86
CA GLN A 70 8.62 4.40 2.62
C GLN A 70 7.77 3.22 2.21
N ASP A 71 6.51 3.49 1.93
CA ASP A 71 5.60 2.52 1.36
C ASP A 71 5.96 2.28 -0.11
N ILE A 72 5.89 1.04 -0.51
CA ILE A 72 6.14 0.62 -1.89
C ILE A 72 5.01 -0.30 -2.36
N MET A 73 4.41 0.08 -3.47
CA MET A 73 3.42 -0.74 -4.16
C MET A 73 4.10 -1.86 -4.93
N PRO A 74 3.53 -3.06 -4.96
CA PRO A 74 3.96 -4.11 -5.85
C PRO A 74 3.99 -3.64 -7.32
N ASP A 75 5.03 -4.04 -8.04
CA ASP A 75 5.18 -3.81 -9.48
C ASP A 75 5.18 -2.32 -9.93
N ASN A 76 5.31 -1.36 -9.01
CA ASN A 76 5.39 0.05 -9.33
C ASN A 76 6.81 0.46 -9.74
N SER A 77 6.95 1.13 -10.90
CA SER A 77 8.23 1.58 -11.46
C SER A 77 8.70 2.96 -10.97
N ASP A 78 7.88 3.67 -10.20
CA ASP A 78 8.22 4.99 -9.64
C ASP A 78 9.38 4.94 -8.65
N TYR A 79 9.69 3.73 -8.10
CA TYR A 79 10.66 3.54 -7.04
C TYR A 79 11.98 2.98 -7.56
N ASN A 80 13.05 3.77 -7.54
CA ASN A 80 14.41 3.26 -7.67
C ASN A 80 14.86 2.65 -6.34
N LEU A 81 14.41 1.44 -6.06
CA LEU A 81 14.66 0.77 -4.79
C LEU A 81 16.15 0.62 -4.46
N THR A 82 17.00 0.41 -5.49
CA THR A 82 18.45 0.29 -5.32
C THR A 82 19.08 1.58 -4.79
N GLU A 83 18.61 2.73 -5.24
CA GLU A 83 19.06 4.02 -4.72
C GLU A 83 18.37 4.38 -3.40
N LEU A 84 17.06 4.23 -3.32
CA LEU A 84 16.25 4.61 -2.16
C LEU A 84 16.67 3.88 -0.89
N GLN A 85 17.10 2.60 -0.97
CA GLN A 85 17.56 1.85 0.20
C GLN A 85 18.77 2.47 0.92
N LYS A 86 19.48 3.41 0.27
CA LYS A 86 20.61 4.13 0.88
C LYS A 86 20.13 5.20 1.87
N TYR A 87 18.90 5.65 1.73
CA TYR A 87 18.35 6.82 2.40
C TYR A 87 17.23 6.48 3.38
N VAL A 88 16.42 5.44 3.11
CA VAL A 88 15.36 5.02 4.03
C VAL A 88 15.87 3.98 5.02
N ASP A 89 15.28 3.95 6.21
CA ASP A 89 15.56 2.93 7.21
C ASP A 89 14.86 1.63 6.85
N TYR A 90 13.58 1.69 6.47
CA TYR A 90 12.78 0.54 6.05
C TYR A 90 11.85 0.89 4.89
N PHE A 91 11.55 -0.12 4.08
CA PHE A 91 10.42 -0.13 3.14
C PHE A 91 9.27 -0.90 3.73
N VAL A 92 8.05 -0.40 3.55
CA VAL A 92 6.83 -1.15 3.83
C VAL A 92 6.27 -1.62 2.49
N LEU A 93 6.39 -2.92 2.22
CA LEU A 93 5.78 -3.52 1.03
C LEU A 93 4.29 -3.68 1.28
N MET A 94 3.48 -2.96 0.53
CA MET A 94 2.01 -3.06 0.57
C MET A 94 1.55 -4.31 -0.17
N ALA A 95 1.69 -5.48 0.48
CA ALA A 95 1.37 -6.78 -0.12
C ALA A 95 -0.12 -7.11 0.03
N TYR A 96 -0.97 -6.24 -0.54
CA TYR A 96 -2.43 -6.36 -0.60
C TYR A 96 -2.95 -5.67 -1.86
N ASP A 97 -4.26 -5.75 -2.10
CA ASP A 97 -4.92 -5.32 -3.33
C ASP A 97 -4.41 -6.04 -4.59
N GLU A 98 -4.11 -7.36 -4.46
CA GLU A 98 -3.91 -8.23 -5.63
C GLU A 98 -5.12 -8.15 -6.56
N TYR A 99 -6.33 -8.16 -5.95
CA TYR A 99 -7.60 -7.78 -6.56
C TYR A 99 -8.24 -6.67 -5.72
N SER A 100 -8.80 -5.66 -6.38
CA SER A 100 -9.40 -4.49 -5.75
C SER A 100 -10.87 -4.32 -6.15
N ALA A 101 -11.54 -3.33 -5.57
CA ALA A 101 -12.96 -3.07 -5.89
C ALA A 101 -13.22 -2.83 -7.39
N ASP A 102 -12.21 -2.36 -8.13
CA ASP A 102 -12.29 -2.02 -9.56
C ASP A 102 -11.88 -3.18 -10.49
N SER A 103 -11.49 -4.33 -9.92
CA SER A 103 -11.10 -5.53 -10.66
C SER A 103 -12.20 -6.61 -10.64
N ASP A 104 -11.95 -7.71 -11.32
CA ASP A 104 -12.72 -8.95 -11.13
C ASP A 104 -12.56 -9.44 -9.68
N PRO A 105 -13.56 -10.17 -9.13
CA PRO A 105 -13.48 -10.77 -7.81
C PRO A 105 -12.29 -11.73 -7.67
N GLY A 106 -11.56 -11.60 -6.56
CA GLY A 106 -10.40 -12.44 -6.30
C GLY A 106 -9.80 -12.18 -4.90
N PRO A 107 -8.76 -12.93 -4.51
CA PRO A 107 -8.12 -12.76 -3.22
C PRO A 107 -7.45 -11.39 -3.08
N ILE A 108 -7.57 -10.80 -1.90
CA ILE A 108 -6.90 -9.51 -1.59
C ILE A 108 -5.39 -9.66 -1.63
N ALA A 109 -4.90 -10.82 -1.20
CA ALA A 109 -3.49 -11.13 -1.13
C ALA A 109 -3.30 -12.64 -1.06
N SER A 110 -3.13 -13.29 -2.20
CA SER A 110 -2.84 -14.72 -2.20
C SER A 110 -1.40 -14.97 -1.75
N GLN A 111 -1.18 -16.08 -1.05
CA GLN A 111 0.15 -16.40 -0.52
C GLN A 111 1.22 -16.43 -1.62
N LYS A 112 0.94 -17.08 -2.75
CA LYS A 112 1.89 -17.17 -3.87
C LYS A 112 2.22 -15.80 -4.47
N TRP A 113 1.24 -14.90 -4.54
CA TRP A 113 1.47 -13.56 -5.02
C TRP A 113 2.33 -12.77 -4.03
N ILE A 114 2.03 -12.83 -2.71
CA ILE A 114 2.88 -12.20 -1.68
C ILE A 114 4.31 -12.70 -1.78
N GLU A 115 4.52 -14.02 -1.84
CA GLU A 115 5.85 -14.62 -1.98
C GLU A 115 6.59 -14.10 -3.21
N ALA A 116 5.89 -14.01 -4.36
CA ALA A 116 6.46 -13.49 -5.58
C ALA A 116 6.85 -11.99 -5.46
N GLN A 117 6.06 -11.17 -4.77
CA GLN A 117 6.39 -9.76 -4.53
C GLN A 117 7.60 -9.61 -3.60
N VAL A 118 7.66 -10.39 -2.52
CA VAL A 118 8.80 -10.43 -1.61
C VAL A 118 10.08 -10.85 -2.36
N ASP A 119 10.01 -11.88 -3.19
CA ASP A 119 11.14 -12.34 -4.01
C ASP A 119 11.64 -11.26 -4.99
N LYS A 120 10.72 -10.54 -5.63
CA LYS A 120 11.09 -9.43 -6.55
C LYS A 120 11.86 -8.34 -5.82
N ILE A 121 11.36 -7.93 -4.65
CA ILE A 121 11.94 -6.85 -3.87
C ILE A 121 13.27 -7.27 -3.25
N SER A 122 13.37 -8.48 -2.74
CA SER A 122 14.59 -9.03 -2.12
C SER A 122 15.79 -9.10 -3.08
N LYS A 123 15.55 -9.05 -4.38
CA LYS A 123 16.62 -8.93 -5.40
C LYS A 123 17.22 -7.53 -5.52
N LYS A 124 16.51 -6.50 -5.01
CA LYS A 124 16.89 -5.08 -5.13
C LYS A 124 17.22 -4.44 -3.79
N VAL A 125 16.63 -4.94 -2.72
CA VAL A 125 16.72 -4.38 -1.36
C VAL A 125 17.10 -5.48 -0.39
N SER A 126 17.91 -5.15 0.61
CA SER A 126 18.19 -6.09 1.72
C SER A 126 16.90 -6.51 2.43
N PRO A 127 16.63 -7.81 2.60
CA PRO A 127 15.43 -8.28 3.30
C PRO A 127 15.27 -7.71 4.71
N SER A 128 16.38 -7.37 5.38
CA SER A 128 16.35 -6.74 6.72
C SER A 128 15.77 -5.32 6.73
N LYS A 129 15.61 -4.71 5.56
CA LYS A 129 14.99 -3.39 5.38
C LYS A 129 13.53 -3.47 4.90
N VAL A 130 12.96 -4.65 4.76
CA VAL A 130 11.59 -4.83 4.25
C VAL A 130 10.65 -5.22 5.38
N ILE A 131 9.60 -4.44 5.56
CA ILE A 131 8.45 -4.75 6.41
C ILE A 131 7.32 -5.17 5.49
N LEU A 132 6.71 -6.31 5.77
CA LEU A 132 5.57 -6.80 5.01
C LEU A 132 4.28 -6.21 5.56
N GLY A 133 3.59 -5.40 4.77
CA GLY A 133 2.25 -4.90 5.04
C GLY A 133 1.22 -5.92 4.58
N LEU A 134 0.32 -6.34 5.45
CA LEU A 134 -0.75 -7.28 5.14
C LEU A 134 -2.10 -6.58 5.21
N GLY A 135 -2.97 -6.81 4.22
CA GLY A 135 -4.35 -6.33 4.22
C GLY A 135 -5.20 -7.07 5.26
N ALA A 136 -5.84 -6.32 6.17
CA ALA A 136 -6.76 -6.87 7.16
C ALA A 136 -8.23 -6.53 6.82
N TYR A 137 -8.58 -6.62 5.55
CA TYR A 137 -9.90 -6.31 4.99
C TYR A 137 -10.19 -7.24 3.81
N GLY A 138 -11.36 -7.09 3.22
CA GLY A 138 -11.77 -7.77 2.00
C GLY A 138 -12.61 -6.86 1.13
N TYR A 139 -13.05 -7.37 0.00
CA TYR A 139 -14.04 -6.71 -0.84
C TYR A 139 -15.26 -7.59 -1.02
N ASP A 140 -16.39 -6.93 -1.22
CA ASP A 140 -17.69 -7.50 -1.61
C ASP A 140 -18.01 -6.98 -3.01
N TRP A 141 -17.78 -7.81 -4.01
CA TRP A 141 -18.09 -7.50 -5.41
C TRP A 141 -19.51 -7.91 -5.74
N SER A 142 -20.28 -6.99 -6.27
CA SER A 142 -21.65 -7.20 -6.70
C SER A 142 -21.73 -7.36 -8.22
N SER A 143 -22.71 -8.13 -8.69
CA SER A 143 -23.08 -8.13 -10.12
C SER A 143 -23.57 -6.74 -10.61
N ASN A 144 -23.86 -5.83 -9.70
CA ASN A 144 -23.97 -4.39 -9.95
C ASN A 144 -22.70 -3.70 -9.44
N PRO A 145 -21.74 -3.30 -10.30
CA PRO A 145 -20.44 -2.77 -9.90
C PRO A 145 -20.53 -1.51 -8.99
N ASP A 146 -21.59 -0.71 -9.11
CA ASP A 146 -21.83 0.46 -8.26
C ASP A 146 -21.99 0.09 -6.76
N GLN A 147 -22.14 -1.19 -6.46
CA GLN A 147 -22.30 -1.72 -5.10
C GLN A 147 -21.02 -2.40 -4.57
N ASN A 148 -19.94 -2.41 -5.35
CA ASN A 148 -18.66 -2.93 -4.86
C ASN A 148 -18.19 -2.11 -3.65
N THR A 149 -17.77 -2.80 -2.61
CA THR A 149 -17.36 -2.12 -1.36
C THR A 149 -16.30 -2.92 -0.61
N SER A 150 -15.42 -2.21 0.08
CA SER A 150 -14.53 -2.84 1.05
C SER A 150 -15.32 -3.32 2.27
N VAL A 151 -14.89 -4.40 2.87
CA VAL A 151 -15.48 -4.98 4.08
C VAL A 151 -14.40 -5.32 5.10
N THR A 152 -14.68 -5.08 6.35
CA THR A 152 -13.88 -5.63 7.44
C THR A 152 -14.19 -7.12 7.60
N TYR A 153 -13.28 -7.86 8.26
CA TYR A 153 -13.50 -9.26 8.59
C TYR A 153 -14.85 -9.51 9.28
N MET A 154 -15.20 -8.67 10.27
CA MET A 154 -16.46 -8.81 11.00
C MET A 154 -17.69 -8.54 10.11
N GLN A 155 -17.60 -7.58 9.19
CA GLN A 155 -18.68 -7.33 8.22
C GLN A 155 -18.83 -8.51 7.26
N ALA A 156 -17.75 -9.09 6.77
CA ALA A 156 -17.79 -10.26 5.89
C ALA A 156 -18.44 -11.45 6.60
N ILE A 157 -18.01 -11.81 7.81
CA ILE A 157 -18.62 -12.90 8.60
C ILE A 157 -20.09 -12.64 8.91
N THR A 158 -20.45 -11.39 9.23
CA THR A 158 -21.85 -11.02 9.47
C THR A 158 -22.71 -11.23 8.20
N LYS A 159 -22.21 -10.79 7.04
CA LYS A 159 -22.87 -11.00 5.74
C LYS A 159 -23.04 -12.50 5.42
N ALA A 160 -21.99 -13.30 5.62
CA ALA A 160 -22.05 -14.75 5.42
C ALA A 160 -23.12 -15.41 6.29
N ASN A 161 -23.17 -15.07 7.58
CA ASN A 161 -24.16 -15.60 8.52
C ASN A 161 -25.60 -15.18 8.15
N GLN A 162 -25.83 -13.90 7.83
CA GLN A 162 -27.15 -13.38 7.46
C GLN A 162 -27.67 -14.01 6.16
N SER A 163 -26.80 -14.19 5.19
CA SER A 163 -27.14 -14.80 3.90
C SER A 163 -27.13 -16.34 3.93
N LYS A 164 -26.69 -16.94 5.06
CA LYS A 164 -26.47 -18.39 5.19
C LYS A 164 -25.50 -18.92 4.12
N ALA A 165 -24.58 -18.09 3.69
CA ALA A 165 -23.56 -18.47 2.70
C ALA A 165 -22.56 -19.43 3.33
N LYS A 166 -22.13 -20.41 2.55
CA LYS A 166 -21.04 -21.31 2.94
C LYS A 166 -19.71 -20.61 2.75
N LEU A 167 -18.93 -20.54 3.82
CA LEU A 167 -17.53 -20.10 3.72
C LEU A 167 -16.72 -21.19 3.02
N ASP A 168 -15.89 -20.77 2.09
CA ASP A 168 -14.95 -21.63 1.39
C ASP A 168 -13.52 -21.12 1.66
N PHE A 169 -12.63 -22.04 2.02
CA PHE A 169 -11.21 -21.76 2.20
C PHE A 169 -10.45 -22.40 1.04
N ASP A 170 -9.76 -21.56 0.26
CA ASP A 170 -8.95 -22.03 -0.86
C ASP A 170 -7.52 -22.31 -0.39
N ASP A 171 -7.15 -23.59 -0.37
CA ASP A 171 -5.80 -24.07 0.02
C ASP A 171 -4.69 -23.61 -0.95
N ASN A 172 -5.02 -23.10 -2.13
CA ASN A 172 -4.03 -22.58 -3.08
C ASN A 172 -3.70 -21.11 -2.87
N THR A 173 -4.70 -20.31 -2.49
CA THR A 173 -4.55 -18.87 -2.25
C THR A 173 -4.45 -18.53 -0.77
N PHE A 174 -4.84 -19.46 0.10
CA PHE A 174 -4.97 -19.29 1.56
C PHE A 174 -5.92 -18.16 1.94
N ASN A 175 -6.98 -17.98 1.14
CA ASN A 175 -8.00 -16.97 1.40
C ASN A 175 -9.36 -17.61 1.66
N LEU A 176 -10.16 -16.94 2.51
CA LEU A 176 -11.58 -17.26 2.70
C LEU A 176 -12.39 -16.49 1.67
N SER A 177 -13.40 -17.17 1.13
CA SER A 177 -14.37 -16.53 0.23
C SER A 177 -15.77 -17.10 0.42
N PHE A 178 -16.77 -16.39 -0.06
CA PHE A 178 -18.15 -16.87 -0.16
C PHE A 178 -18.91 -16.06 -1.19
N SER A 179 -20.04 -16.63 -1.64
CA SER A 179 -20.97 -15.92 -2.53
C SER A 179 -22.36 -15.93 -1.92
N TYR A 180 -23.13 -14.87 -2.16
CA TYR A 180 -24.51 -14.77 -1.73
C TYR A 180 -25.35 -13.94 -2.72
N LYS A 181 -26.67 -13.93 -2.53
CA LYS A 181 -27.58 -13.02 -3.24
C LYS A 181 -28.20 -12.04 -2.27
N ASP A 182 -28.24 -10.78 -2.69
CA ASP A 182 -28.98 -9.75 -1.96
C ASP A 182 -30.50 -9.84 -2.16
N LEU A 183 -31.26 -8.97 -1.52
CA LEU A 183 -32.73 -8.93 -1.63
C LEU A 183 -33.22 -8.52 -3.03
N LYS A 184 -32.33 -7.98 -3.88
CA LYS A 184 -32.61 -7.60 -5.27
C LYS A 184 -32.15 -8.68 -6.26
N ASN A 185 -31.70 -9.84 -5.77
CA ASN A 185 -31.09 -10.93 -6.54
C ASN A 185 -29.74 -10.61 -7.20
N ASN A 186 -29.05 -9.54 -6.80
CA ASN A 186 -27.67 -9.35 -7.24
C ASN A 186 -26.80 -10.44 -6.60
N VAL A 187 -25.89 -10.99 -7.42
CA VAL A 187 -24.88 -11.93 -6.94
C VAL A 187 -23.72 -11.15 -6.36
N HIS A 188 -23.28 -11.55 -5.20
CA HIS A 188 -22.14 -11.00 -4.49
C HIS A 188 -21.06 -12.06 -4.30
N ASN A 189 -19.80 -11.69 -4.52
CA ASN A 189 -18.62 -12.49 -4.22
C ASN A 189 -17.76 -11.73 -3.22
N VAL A 190 -17.41 -12.39 -2.13
CA VAL A 190 -16.63 -11.78 -1.03
C VAL A 190 -15.34 -12.56 -0.84
N PHE A 191 -14.22 -11.82 -0.82
CA PHE A 191 -12.88 -12.33 -0.53
C PHE A 191 -12.21 -11.49 0.54
#